data_2064a517e399e85755460436e4892454
#
_entry.id   2064a517e399e85755460436e4892454
#
_cell.length_a   1.000
_cell.length_b   1.000
_cell.length_c   1.000
_cell.angle_alpha   90.00
_cell.angle_beta   90.00
_cell.angle_gamma   90.00
#
_symmetry.space_group_name_H-M   'P 1'
#
loop_
_entity.id
_entity.type
_entity.pdbx_description
1 polymer ?
#
loop_
_entity_poly.entity_id
_entity_poly.type
_entity_poly.pdbx_seq_one_letter_code
_entity_poly.pdbx_strand_id
1 'polypeptide(L)'
;MLVGGCAHRESQYTPSGKHFTTDVMNRMTPVKDQGESETCWIYAMLATIETEHLSWGDSVNLSPYYIEKMIEQETNCPKTKRGEPTTLINMIEKYGICGYDAMRKLETPAPKWVFMLGAQYTPQEFARSVCKPGEYIALMSDDSKPYYETSELDVPDNWTHEQYLNIPMDSLLERTKRSVSSHHGVCWEDKGHAMAIVGLAHDEDGEQYFIMKNSWGKTGPYDGLEYVSFQMFRSETIAVEMTKEAYSN
;
A
#
# COMPACT_ATOMS: atom_id res chain seq x y z
N MET A 1 14.07 -23.15 28.20
CA MET A 1 13.23 -23.26 26.99
C MET A 1 12.04 -22.33 27.18
N LEU A 2 12.11 -21.12 26.67
CA LEU A 2 10.97 -20.21 26.60
C LEU A 2 10.44 -20.30 25.16
N VAL A 3 9.30 -20.97 25.03
CA VAL A 3 8.52 -20.99 23.79
C VAL A 3 7.92 -19.58 23.67
N GLY A 4 8.52 -18.73 22.83
CA GLY A 4 7.94 -17.46 22.45
C GLY A 4 6.68 -17.72 21.63
N GLY A 5 5.52 -17.64 22.27
CA GLY A 5 4.24 -17.62 21.57
C GLY A 5 4.19 -16.39 20.67
N CYS A 6 3.92 -16.57 19.38
CA CYS A 6 3.43 -15.50 18.52
C CYS A 6 2.19 -14.92 19.21
N ALA A 7 2.32 -13.76 19.81
CA ALA A 7 1.17 -13.00 20.25
C ALA A 7 0.38 -12.69 18.97
N HIS A 8 -0.81 -13.27 18.83
CA HIS A 8 -1.78 -12.81 17.84
C HIS A 8 -2.02 -11.34 18.14
N ARG A 9 -1.54 -10.46 17.27
CA ARG A 9 -1.99 -9.06 17.29
C ARG A 9 -3.47 -9.11 16.95
N GLU A 10 -4.32 -8.84 17.94
CA GLU A 10 -5.74 -8.62 17.67
C GLU A 10 -5.83 -7.42 16.72
N SER A 11 -6.57 -7.59 15.62
CA SER A 11 -6.80 -6.50 14.68
C SER A 11 -7.58 -5.39 15.38
N GLN A 12 -7.07 -4.18 15.28
CA GLN A 12 -7.81 -2.99 15.71
C GLN A 12 -8.81 -2.50 14.64
N TYR A 13 -8.72 -3.05 13.42
CA TYR A 13 -9.45 -2.60 12.25
C TYR A 13 -10.74 -3.41 12.02
N THR A 14 -10.64 -4.72 12.13
CA THR A 14 -11.77 -5.60 11.87
C THR A 14 -12.61 -5.81 13.13
N PRO A 15 -13.89 -5.40 13.15
CA PRO A 15 -14.74 -5.61 14.32
C PRO A 15 -14.99 -7.11 14.54
N SER A 16 -14.88 -7.54 15.80
CA SER A 16 -15.13 -8.94 16.17
C SER A 16 -16.62 -9.28 16.14
N GLY A 17 -16.93 -10.54 15.77
CA GLY A 17 -18.31 -11.05 15.81
C GLY A 17 -19.20 -10.61 14.65
N LYS A 18 -18.67 -9.90 13.67
CA LYS A 18 -19.37 -9.53 12.44
C LYS A 18 -19.15 -10.56 11.34
N HIS A 19 -20.13 -10.71 10.47
CA HIS A 19 -20.04 -11.50 9.23
C HIS A 19 -20.08 -10.55 8.04
N PHE A 20 -19.16 -10.76 7.11
CA PHE A 20 -19.02 -9.87 5.96
C PHE A 20 -19.42 -10.58 4.66
N THR A 21 -20.19 -9.87 3.84
CA THR A 21 -20.47 -10.24 2.46
C THR A 21 -19.59 -9.39 1.55
N THR A 22 -18.82 -10.04 0.69
CA THR A 22 -17.96 -9.36 -0.28
C THR A 22 -18.77 -8.86 -1.46
N ASP A 23 -18.72 -7.55 -1.74
CA ASP A 23 -19.37 -6.92 -2.89
C ASP A 23 -18.42 -6.84 -4.09
N VAL A 24 -17.17 -6.47 -3.83
CA VAL A 24 -16.09 -6.36 -4.82
C VAL A 24 -14.82 -6.98 -4.23
N MET A 25 -14.12 -7.78 -5.03
CA MET A 25 -12.77 -8.27 -4.69
C MET A 25 -11.86 -8.11 -5.90
N ASN A 26 -10.82 -7.33 -5.74
CA ASN A 26 -9.78 -7.14 -6.74
C ASN A 26 -8.79 -8.31 -6.69
N ARG A 27 -8.16 -8.58 -7.83
CA ARG A 27 -7.04 -9.52 -7.87
C ARG A 27 -5.89 -8.97 -7.03
N MET A 28 -5.25 -9.84 -6.26
CA MET A 28 -4.11 -9.46 -5.43
C MET A 28 -3.06 -10.58 -5.41
N THR A 29 -1.81 -10.22 -5.17
CA THR A 29 -0.76 -11.18 -4.84
C THR A 29 -0.97 -11.74 -3.43
N PRO A 30 -0.35 -12.87 -3.06
CA PRO A 30 -0.41 -13.39 -1.70
C PRO A 30 -0.01 -12.33 -0.66
N VAL A 31 -0.66 -12.37 0.50
CA VAL A 31 -0.30 -11.53 1.65
C VAL A 31 1.14 -11.82 2.05
N LYS A 32 1.96 -10.76 2.13
CA LYS A 32 3.35 -10.82 2.56
C LYS A 32 3.45 -10.52 4.06
N ASP A 33 4.59 -10.85 4.66
CA ASP A 33 4.87 -10.59 6.06
C ASP A 33 6.06 -9.65 6.20
N GLN A 34 5.83 -8.46 6.78
CA GLN A 34 6.89 -7.48 7.09
C GLN A 34 7.66 -7.83 8.37
N GLY A 35 7.18 -8.83 9.13
CA GLY A 35 7.74 -9.16 10.43
C GLY A 35 7.60 -8.01 11.43
N GLU A 36 8.69 -7.69 12.12
CA GLU A 36 8.74 -6.61 13.12
C GLU A 36 9.24 -5.28 12.52
N SER A 37 9.43 -5.20 11.19
CA SER A 37 9.85 -3.95 10.55
C SER A 37 8.73 -2.92 10.56
N GLU A 38 9.09 -1.64 10.52
CA GLU A 38 8.13 -0.54 10.43
C GLU A 38 7.96 -0.08 8.96
N THR A 39 8.04 -1.02 8.03
CA THR A 39 8.03 -0.77 6.58
C THR A 39 6.68 -1.09 5.92
N CYS A 40 5.57 -1.05 6.66
CA CYS A 40 4.21 -1.32 6.16
C CYS A 40 3.88 -0.51 4.89
N TRP A 41 4.31 0.74 4.81
CA TRP A 41 4.15 1.63 3.67
C TRP A 41 4.77 1.06 2.37
N ILE A 42 5.90 0.34 2.46
CA ILE A 42 6.49 -0.37 1.31
C ILE A 42 5.57 -1.49 0.84
N TYR A 43 5.10 -2.32 1.77
CA TYR A 43 4.24 -3.46 1.47
C TYR A 43 2.89 -3.03 0.91
N ALA A 44 2.28 -2.00 1.50
CA ALA A 44 0.99 -1.46 1.07
C ALA A 44 1.07 -0.88 -0.35
N MET A 45 2.06 -0.03 -0.61
CA MET A 45 2.17 0.60 -1.93
C MET A 45 2.59 -0.40 -3.02
N LEU A 46 3.48 -1.36 -2.72
CA LEU A 46 3.78 -2.45 -3.67
C LEU A 46 2.55 -3.30 -3.96
N ALA A 47 1.73 -3.62 -2.94
CA ALA A 47 0.48 -4.35 -3.15
C ALA A 47 -0.52 -3.56 -3.99
N THR A 48 -0.53 -2.24 -3.87
CA THR A 48 -1.34 -1.33 -4.70
C THR A 48 -0.90 -1.39 -6.17
N ILE A 49 0.40 -1.28 -6.44
CA ILE A 49 0.98 -1.41 -7.78
C ILE A 49 0.67 -2.80 -8.38
N GLU A 50 0.85 -3.86 -7.59
CA GLU A 50 0.56 -5.23 -8.00
C GLU A 50 -0.91 -5.43 -8.35
N THR A 51 -1.84 -4.87 -7.55
CA THR A 51 -3.30 -4.92 -7.79
C THR A 51 -3.66 -4.24 -9.10
N GLU A 52 -3.07 -3.08 -9.37
CA GLU A 52 -3.27 -2.34 -10.62
C GLU A 52 -2.88 -3.18 -11.84
N HIS A 53 -1.68 -3.77 -11.84
CA HIS A 53 -1.20 -4.64 -12.91
C HIS A 53 -2.03 -5.92 -13.08
N LEU A 54 -2.45 -6.53 -11.98
CA LEU A 54 -3.28 -7.73 -12.02
C LEU A 54 -4.67 -7.44 -12.62
N SER A 55 -5.18 -6.21 -12.50
CA SER A 55 -6.45 -5.80 -13.13
C SER A 55 -6.34 -5.81 -14.66
N TRP A 56 -5.18 -5.48 -15.20
CA TRP A 56 -4.87 -5.53 -16.64
C TRP A 56 -4.51 -6.93 -17.15
N GLY A 57 -4.38 -7.91 -16.24
CA GLY A 57 -4.02 -9.28 -16.59
C GLY A 57 -2.51 -9.58 -16.54
N ASP A 58 -1.71 -8.62 -16.10
CA ASP A 58 -0.28 -8.82 -15.87
C ASP A 58 -0.04 -9.70 -14.63
N SER A 59 1.12 -10.37 -14.61
CA SER A 59 1.57 -11.14 -13.45
C SER A 59 2.75 -10.44 -12.79
N VAL A 60 2.45 -9.48 -11.93
CA VAL A 60 3.45 -8.69 -11.20
C VAL A 60 3.41 -9.05 -9.71
N ASN A 61 4.57 -9.38 -9.14
CA ASN A 61 4.78 -9.62 -7.72
C ASN A 61 6.16 -9.04 -7.35
N LEU A 62 6.18 -7.95 -6.59
CA LEU A 62 7.36 -7.12 -6.35
C LEU A 62 8.01 -7.43 -5.01
N SER A 63 9.33 -7.20 -4.90
CA SER A 63 10.09 -7.46 -3.69
C SER A 63 10.13 -6.24 -2.77
N PRO A 64 9.52 -6.29 -1.57
CA PRO A 64 9.70 -5.25 -0.57
C PRO A 64 11.15 -5.19 -0.06
N TYR A 65 11.83 -6.34 0.03
CA TYR A 65 13.21 -6.43 0.50
C TYR A 65 14.20 -5.68 -0.37
N TYR A 66 13.89 -5.52 -1.68
CA TYR A 66 14.71 -4.70 -2.56
C TYR A 66 14.70 -3.24 -2.11
N ILE A 67 13.52 -2.69 -1.84
CA ILE A 67 13.37 -1.31 -1.36
C ILE A 67 13.92 -1.15 0.05
N GLU A 68 13.64 -2.08 0.96
CA GLU A 68 14.20 -2.07 2.32
C GLU A 68 15.74 -2.02 2.32
N LYS A 69 16.36 -2.64 1.32
CA LYS A 69 17.81 -2.58 1.13
C LYS A 69 18.28 -1.27 0.52
N MET A 70 17.53 -0.70 -0.42
CA MET A 70 17.89 0.56 -1.05
C MET A 70 17.72 1.74 -0.10
N ILE A 71 16.75 1.68 0.79
CA ILE A 71 16.51 2.74 1.80
C ILE A 71 17.69 2.93 2.75
N GLU A 72 18.51 1.90 2.96
CA GLU A 72 19.73 1.99 3.76
C GLU A 72 20.79 2.94 3.14
N GLN A 73 20.61 3.33 1.88
CA GLN A 73 21.47 4.29 1.18
C GLN A 73 20.99 5.73 1.34
N GLU A 74 19.78 5.94 1.89
CA GLU A 74 19.21 7.26 2.10
C GLU A 74 19.71 7.87 3.42
N THR A 75 20.32 9.04 3.32
CA THR A 75 20.91 9.73 4.48
C THR A 75 19.88 10.30 5.44
N ASN A 76 18.68 10.63 4.92
CA ASN A 76 17.61 11.26 5.69
C ASN A 76 16.57 10.26 6.19
N CYS A 77 16.70 8.96 5.84
CA CYS A 77 15.79 7.94 6.30
C CYS A 77 15.84 7.81 7.83
N PRO A 78 14.70 7.81 8.52
CA PRO A 78 14.63 7.55 9.95
C PRO A 78 15.22 6.17 10.31
N LYS A 79 15.79 6.04 11.51
CA LYS A 79 16.31 4.75 11.99
C LYS A 79 15.25 3.65 12.05
N THR A 80 14.00 4.03 12.26
CA THR A 80 12.83 3.16 12.25
C THR A 80 12.50 2.63 10.86
N LYS A 81 13.02 3.28 9.80
CA LYS A 81 12.64 3.03 8.39
C LYS A 81 11.16 3.29 8.10
N ARG A 82 10.47 4.05 8.97
CA ARG A 82 9.12 4.54 8.67
C ARG A 82 9.17 5.54 7.52
N GLY A 83 8.12 5.62 6.75
CA GLY A 83 8.00 6.50 5.60
C GLY A 83 6.60 6.42 5.02
N GLU A 84 6.36 7.17 3.95
CA GLU A 84 5.09 7.29 3.27
C GLU A 84 5.07 6.47 1.96
N PRO A 85 3.92 5.99 1.47
CA PRO A 85 3.80 5.30 0.18
C PRO A 85 4.33 6.11 -1.00
N THR A 86 4.21 7.43 -0.97
CA THR A 86 4.80 8.34 -1.97
C THR A 86 6.33 8.24 -2.00
N THR A 87 6.96 8.08 -0.85
CA THR A 87 8.41 7.84 -0.75
C THR A 87 8.83 6.58 -1.51
N LEU A 88 8.00 5.51 -1.47
CA LEU A 88 8.28 4.31 -2.25
C LEU A 88 8.33 4.57 -3.75
N ILE A 89 7.42 5.38 -4.29
CA ILE A 89 7.39 5.71 -5.71
C ILE A 89 8.72 6.36 -6.12
N ASN A 90 9.19 7.31 -5.33
CA ASN A 90 10.50 7.97 -5.56
C ASN A 90 11.68 6.99 -5.42
N MET A 91 11.61 6.05 -4.47
CA MET A 91 12.62 5.00 -4.33
C MET A 91 12.67 4.07 -5.55
N ILE A 92 11.49 3.67 -6.07
CA ILE A 92 11.39 2.87 -7.30
C ILE A 92 11.97 3.64 -8.49
N GLU A 93 11.67 4.92 -8.63
CA GLU A 93 12.20 5.75 -9.71
C GLU A 93 13.72 5.89 -9.61
N LYS A 94 14.26 6.08 -8.41
CA LYS A 94 15.70 6.29 -8.17
C LYS A 94 16.52 5.01 -8.28
N TYR A 95 16.06 3.93 -7.65
CA TYR A 95 16.84 2.69 -7.48
C TYR A 95 16.33 1.52 -8.32
N GLY A 96 15.13 1.64 -8.90
CA GLY A 96 14.46 0.54 -9.54
C GLY A 96 13.75 -0.40 -8.58
N ILE A 97 13.35 -1.56 -9.09
CA ILE A 97 12.67 -2.62 -8.34
C ILE A 97 12.99 -3.98 -8.97
N CYS A 98 12.77 -5.07 -8.24
CA CYS A 98 12.81 -6.42 -8.79
C CYS A 98 11.59 -7.24 -8.38
N GLY A 99 11.38 -8.36 -9.07
CA GLY A 99 10.35 -9.32 -8.68
C GLY A 99 10.65 -10.01 -7.35
N TYR A 100 9.61 -10.40 -6.64
CA TYR A 100 9.69 -11.08 -5.35
C TYR A 100 10.53 -12.36 -5.41
N ASP A 101 10.44 -13.11 -6.52
CA ASP A 101 11.21 -14.34 -6.70
C ASP A 101 12.72 -14.13 -6.80
N ALA A 102 13.15 -12.94 -7.22
CA ALA A 102 14.57 -12.59 -7.31
C ALA A 102 15.18 -12.18 -5.95
N MET A 103 14.34 -11.68 -5.03
CA MET A 103 14.79 -11.26 -3.69
C MET A 103 13.67 -11.47 -2.68
N ARG A 104 13.63 -12.65 -2.05
CA ARG A 104 12.60 -13.09 -1.09
C ARG A 104 12.92 -12.80 0.38
N LYS A 105 14.09 -12.21 0.65
CA LYS A 105 14.54 -11.85 2.00
C LYS A 105 15.67 -10.84 1.95
N LEU A 106 15.85 -10.09 3.02
CA LEU A 106 16.76 -8.95 3.09
C LEU A 106 18.25 -9.34 2.92
N GLU A 107 18.65 -10.53 3.39
CA GLU A 107 20.03 -11.01 3.27
C GLU A 107 20.43 -11.35 1.82
N THR A 108 19.46 -11.54 0.93
CA THR A 108 19.74 -11.78 -0.49
C THR A 108 20.41 -10.56 -1.10
N PRO A 109 21.52 -10.71 -1.83
CA PRO A 109 22.08 -9.60 -2.58
C PRO A 109 21.09 -9.00 -3.58
N ALA A 110 21.01 -7.68 -3.66
CA ALA A 110 20.17 -7.03 -4.66
C ALA A 110 20.59 -7.45 -6.07
N PRO A 111 19.67 -7.93 -6.91
CA PRO A 111 20.01 -8.37 -8.25
C PRO A 111 20.42 -7.18 -9.11
N LYS A 112 21.46 -7.39 -9.94
CA LYS A 112 21.87 -6.40 -10.95
C LYS A 112 20.97 -6.44 -12.19
N TRP A 113 20.26 -7.56 -12.40
CA TRP A 113 19.45 -7.82 -13.57
C TRP A 113 18.12 -8.45 -13.18
N VAL A 114 17.08 -8.03 -13.85
CA VAL A 114 15.73 -8.63 -13.80
C VAL A 114 15.47 -9.31 -15.13
N PHE A 115 15.00 -10.56 -15.08
CA PHE A 115 14.65 -11.32 -16.27
C PHE A 115 13.13 -11.39 -16.40
N MET A 116 12.61 -10.94 -17.54
CA MET A 116 11.18 -10.96 -17.83
C MET A 116 10.95 -11.21 -19.31
N LEU A 117 10.04 -12.12 -19.64
CA LEU A 117 9.66 -12.48 -21.02
C LEU A 117 10.87 -12.82 -21.92
N GLY A 118 11.89 -13.48 -21.35
CA GLY A 118 13.08 -13.87 -22.08
C GLY A 118 14.11 -12.76 -22.33
N ALA A 119 13.89 -11.57 -21.82
CA ALA A 119 14.81 -10.44 -21.89
C ALA A 119 15.39 -10.07 -20.52
N GLN A 120 16.52 -9.38 -20.53
CA GLN A 120 17.26 -8.94 -19.35
C GLN A 120 17.15 -7.43 -19.25
N TYR A 121 16.82 -6.95 -18.05
CA TYR A 121 16.62 -5.54 -17.72
C TYR A 121 17.44 -5.17 -16.48
N THR A 122 17.85 -3.92 -16.36
CA THR A 122 18.25 -3.37 -15.07
C THR A 122 17.00 -3.20 -14.17
N PRO A 123 17.16 -3.14 -12.84
CA PRO A 123 16.04 -2.83 -11.93
C PRO A 123 15.32 -1.52 -12.28
N GLN A 124 16.04 -0.51 -12.78
CA GLN A 124 15.47 0.78 -13.19
C GLN A 124 14.66 0.65 -14.51
N GLU A 125 15.13 -0.14 -15.47
CA GLU A 125 14.36 -0.41 -16.70
C GLU A 125 13.09 -1.20 -16.38
N PHE A 126 13.19 -2.21 -15.51
CA PHE A 126 12.02 -2.97 -15.06
C PHE A 126 11.03 -2.09 -14.30
N ALA A 127 11.50 -1.19 -13.44
CA ALA A 127 10.67 -0.25 -12.70
C ALA A 127 9.75 0.57 -13.61
N ARG A 128 10.26 1.02 -14.76
CA ARG A 128 9.46 1.81 -15.74
C ARG A 128 8.31 1.03 -16.37
N SER A 129 8.34 -0.30 -16.31
CA SER A 129 7.24 -1.13 -16.80
C SER A 129 6.15 -1.36 -15.75
N VAL A 130 6.45 -1.16 -14.45
CA VAL A 130 5.53 -1.44 -13.35
C VAL A 130 5.10 -0.20 -12.57
N CYS A 131 5.86 0.90 -12.64
CA CYS A 131 5.53 2.17 -11.99
C CYS A 131 6.16 3.31 -12.80
N LYS A 132 5.37 3.96 -13.65
CA LYS A 132 5.85 5.07 -14.47
C LYS A 132 5.98 6.33 -13.64
N PRO A 133 6.98 7.19 -13.91
CA PRO A 133 7.07 8.49 -13.27
C PRO A 133 5.76 9.29 -13.39
N GLY A 134 5.27 9.78 -12.26
CA GLY A 134 4.06 10.58 -12.20
C GLY A 134 2.74 9.86 -12.51
N GLU A 135 2.72 8.53 -12.47
CA GLU A 135 1.51 7.72 -12.67
C GLU A 135 0.55 7.80 -11.49
N TYR A 136 1.08 7.91 -10.29
CA TYR A 136 0.29 7.98 -9.05
C TYR A 136 0.01 9.41 -8.62
N ILE A 137 -1.06 9.57 -7.85
CA ILE A 137 -1.44 10.79 -7.14
C ILE A 137 -1.63 10.45 -5.67
N ALA A 138 -1.13 11.33 -4.80
CA ALA A 138 -1.33 11.25 -3.36
C ALA A 138 -2.39 12.26 -2.94
N LEU A 139 -3.33 11.81 -2.13
CA LEU A 139 -4.50 12.55 -1.67
C LEU A 139 -4.51 12.60 -0.15
N MET A 140 -4.90 13.74 0.42
CA MET A 140 -5.19 13.88 1.84
C MET A 140 -6.52 14.61 2.06
N SER A 141 -6.99 14.63 3.30
CA SER A 141 -8.13 15.44 3.70
C SER A 141 -7.81 16.15 5.01
N ASP A 142 -7.55 17.46 4.92
CA ASP A 142 -7.21 18.32 6.04
C ASP A 142 -8.03 19.62 5.94
N ASP A 143 -8.99 19.79 6.84
CA ASP A 143 -9.90 20.94 6.88
C ASP A 143 -9.17 22.26 7.22
N SER A 144 -7.95 22.18 7.74
CA SER A 144 -7.14 23.36 8.07
C SER A 144 -6.42 23.96 6.86
N LYS A 145 -6.40 23.25 5.73
CA LYS A 145 -5.72 23.63 4.48
C LYS A 145 -6.73 23.84 3.35
N PRO A 146 -6.41 24.68 2.36
CA PRO A 146 -7.28 24.87 1.20
C PRO A 146 -7.52 23.55 0.46
N TYR A 147 -8.78 23.27 0.11
CA TYR A 147 -9.11 22.14 -0.73
C TYR A 147 -8.76 22.40 -2.19
N TYR A 148 -8.44 21.32 -2.91
CA TYR A 148 -8.04 21.28 -4.32
C TYR A 148 -6.72 21.99 -4.62
N GLU A 149 -5.90 22.16 -3.57
CA GLU A 149 -4.52 22.61 -3.65
C GLU A 149 -3.59 21.52 -3.11
N THR A 150 -2.34 21.53 -3.56
CA THR A 150 -1.32 20.62 -3.02
C THR A 150 -0.69 21.23 -1.77
N SER A 151 -0.46 20.38 -0.78
CA SER A 151 0.21 20.75 0.47
C SER A 151 1.04 19.59 0.97
N GLU A 152 2.10 19.90 1.69
CA GLU A 152 2.88 18.88 2.38
C GLU A 152 2.05 18.21 3.48
N LEU A 153 2.14 16.89 3.58
CA LEU A 153 1.56 16.12 4.67
C LEU A 153 2.44 16.33 5.91
N ASP A 154 1.86 16.94 6.94
CA ASP A 154 2.58 17.31 8.18
C ASP A 154 2.63 16.13 9.15
N VAL A 155 3.42 15.11 8.80
CA VAL A 155 3.68 13.95 9.64
C VAL A 155 5.19 13.64 9.65
N PRO A 156 5.73 13.10 10.78
CA PRO A 156 7.17 12.81 10.88
C PRO A 156 7.68 11.80 9.84
N ASP A 157 6.81 10.94 9.34
CA ASP A 157 7.14 9.88 8.40
C ASP A 157 7.28 10.40 6.95
N ASN A 158 6.78 11.63 6.68
CA ASN A 158 6.99 12.34 5.40
C ASN A 158 8.37 13.05 5.36
N TRP A 159 9.44 12.31 5.58
CA TRP A 159 10.81 12.84 5.60
C TRP A 159 11.36 13.23 4.21
N THR A 160 10.63 12.90 3.14
CA THR A 160 10.90 13.32 1.75
C THR A 160 10.16 14.60 1.36
N HIS A 161 9.30 15.14 2.24
CA HIS A 161 8.52 16.37 2.01
C HIS A 161 7.58 16.29 0.79
N GLU A 162 6.96 15.14 0.61
CA GLU A 162 6.03 14.88 -0.47
C GLU A 162 4.76 15.74 -0.37
N GLN A 163 4.22 16.08 -1.53
CA GLN A 163 3.04 16.91 -1.66
C GLN A 163 1.80 16.09 -1.98
N TYR A 164 0.73 16.37 -1.28
CA TYR A 164 -0.57 15.70 -1.40
C TYR A 164 -1.63 16.67 -1.89
N LEU A 165 -2.49 16.24 -2.79
CA LEU A 165 -3.67 17.01 -3.17
C LEU A 165 -4.70 16.93 -2.04
N ASN A 166 -5.03 18.07 -1.44
CA ASN A 166 -6.02 18.15 -0.39
C ASN A 166 -7.44 18.18 -0.96
N ILE A 167 -8.29 17.23 -0.56
CA ILE A 167 -9.70 17.17 -1.00
C ILE A 167 -10.61 16.88 0.20
N PRO A 168 -11.91 17.29 0.15
CA PRO A 168 -12.85 16.96 1.22
C PRO A 168 -12.95 15.45 1.47
N MET A 169 -13.09 15.04 2.75
CA MET A 169 -13.15 13.64 3.15
C MET A 169 -14.27 12.85 2.43
N ASP A 170 -15.42 13.46 2.19
CA ASP A 170 -16.49 12.83 1.41
C ASP A 170 -16.07 12.53 -0.03
N SER A 171 -15.33 13.46 -0.65
CA SER A 171 -14.78 13.28 -1.99
C SER A 171 -13.70 12.21 -2.00
N LEU A 172 -12.84 12.16 -0.96
CA LEU A 172 -11.80 11.16 -0.81
C LEU A 172 -12.40 9.75 -0.71
N LEU A 173 -13.39 9.57 0.18
CA LEU A 173 -14.09 8.30 0.34
C LEU A 173 -14.76 7.85 -0.96
N GLU A 174 -15.52 8.73 -1.63
CA GLU A 174 -16.23 8.38 -2.86
C GLU A 174 -15.28 8.04 -4.02
N ARG A 175 -14.16 8.74 -4.15
CA ARG A 175 -13.13 8.41 -5.14
C ARG A 175 -12.46 7.07 -4.85
N THR A 176 -12.14 6.80 -3.58
CA THR A 176 -11.60 5.52 -3.15
C THR A 176 -12.57 4.38 -3.46
N LYS A 177 -13.84 4.51 -3.10
CA LYS A 177 -14.89 3.51 -3.44
C LYS A 177 -14.97 3.25 -4.93
N ARG A 178 -15.03 4.31 -5.73
CA ARG A 178 -15.13 4.22 -7.19
C ARG A 178 -13.91 3.51 -7.78
N SER A 179 -12.70 3.90 -7.36
CA SER A 179 -11.45 3.28 -7.80
C SER A 179 -11.45 1.78 -7.53
N VAL A 180 -11.78 1.38 -6.29
CA VAL A 180 -11.85 -0.04 -5.91
C VAL A 180 -12.94 -0.79 -6.69
N SER A 181 -14.12 -0.17 -6.89
CA SER A 181 -15.22 -0.77 -7.69
C SER A 181 -14.86 -0.94 -9.16
N SER A 182 -13.96 -0.09 -9.67
CA SER A 182 -13.43 -0.18 -11.04
C SER A 182 -12.15 -1.03 -11.14
N HIS A 183 -11.86 -1.81 -10.10
CA HIS A 183 -10.74 -2.73 -9.99
C HIS A 183 -9.34 -2.09 -9.97
N HIS A 184 -9.24 -0.81 -9.62
CA HIS A 184 -7.96 -0.16 -9.38
C HIS A 184 -7.40 -0.48 -7.99
N GLY A 185 -6.07 -0.46 -7.87
CA GLY A 185 -5.36 -0.53 -6.61
C GLY A 185 -5.39 0.82 -5.89
N VAL A 186 -5.58 0.80 -4.57
CA VAL A 186 -5.54 1.99 -3.72
C VAL A 186 -4.71 1.70 -2.48
N CYS A 187 -3.73 2.56 -2.16
CA CYS A 187 -3.03 2.53 -0.89
C CYS A 187 -3.74 3.43 0.11
N TRP A 188 -3.82 3.00 1.35
CA TRP A 188 -4.43 3.74 2.45
C TRP A 188 -3.46 3.82 3.63
N GLU A 189 -3.45 4.96 4.28
CA GLU A 189 -2.67 5.22 5.48
C GLU A 189 -3.50 5.79 6.62
N ASP A 190 -3.22 5.32 7.82
CA ASP A 190 -3.52 5.99 9.09
C ASP A 190 -2.22 6.49 9.76
N LYS A 191 -2.35 7.03 10.98
CA LYS A 191 -1.22 7.60 11.74
C LYS A 191 -0.11 6.61 12.11
N GLY A 192 -0.28 5.33 11.88
CA GLY A 192 0.67 4.31 12.33
C GLY A 192 0.83 3.13 11.40
N HIS A 193 0.02 3.02 10.37
CA HIS A 193 0.00 1.86 9.49
C HIS A 193 -0.45 2.20 8.07
N ALA A 194 -0.03 1.37 7.12
CA ALA A 194 -0.47 1.44 5.74
C ALA A 194 -0.93 0.07 5.24
N MET A 195 -1.99 0.04 4.45
CA MET A 195 -2.57 -1.16 3.82
C MET A 195 -3.03 -0.89 2.40
N ALA A 196 -3.10 -1.94 1.57
CA ALA A 196 -3.69 -1.83 0.23
C ALA A 196 -5.19 -2.17 0.28
N ILE A 197 -6.03 -1.30 -0.26
CA ILE A 197 -7.46 -1.57 -0.41
C ILE A 197 -7.66 -2.47 -1.62
N VAL A 198 -8.26 -3.63 -1.39
CA VAL A 198 -8.43 -4.68 -2.40
C VAL A 198 -9.89 -5.08 -2.62
N GLY A 199 -10.84 -4.46 -1.92
CA GLY A 199 -12.24 -4.80 -2.11
C GLY A 199 -13.20 -3.97 -1.29
N LEU A 200 -14.49 -4.28 -1.46
CA LEU A 200 -15.64 -3.73 -0.74
C LEU A 200 -16.48 -4.85 -0.16
N ALA A 201 -17.03 -4.60 1.00
CA ALA A 201 -17.94 -5.53 1.67
C ALA A 201 -19.01 -4.77 2.46
N HIS A 202 -20.04 -5.50 2.89
CA HIS A 202 -20.97 -5.04 3.91
C HIS A 202 -21.17 -6.13 4.95
N ASP A 203 -21.59 -5.73 6.16
CA ASP A 203 -21.96 -6.66 7.22
C ASP A 203 -23.48 -6.98 7.18
N GLU A 204 -23.92 -7.81 8.13
CA GLU A 204 -25.33 -8.20 8.27
C GLU A 204 -26.28 -7.04 8.59
N ASP A 205 -25.77 -5.92 9.09
CA ASP A 205 -26.54 -4.70 9.37
C ASP A 205 -26.56 -3.74 8.17
N GLY A 206 -25.80 -4.05 7.09
CA GLY A 206 -25.65 -3.24 5.88
C GLY A 206 -24.61 -2.13 6.01
N GLU A 207 -23.78 -2.13 7.08
CA GLU A 207 -22.66 -1.22 7.20
C GLU A 207 -21.59 -1.58 6.16
N GLN A 208 -21.01 -0.58 5.53
CA GLN A 208 -20.03 -0.75 4.44
C GLN A 208 -18.58 -0.71 4.93
N TYR A 209 -17.74 -1.55 4.31
CA TYR A 209 -16.36 -1.74 4.66
C TYR A 209 -15.47 -1.75 3.41
N PHE A 210 -14.24 -1.27 3.58
CA PHE A 210 -13.14 -1.63 2.70
C PHE A 210 -12.53 -2.95 3.15
N ILE A 211 -12.21 -3.82 2.19
CA ILE A 211 -11.38 -4.99 2.41
C ILE A 211 -9.95 -4.54 2.13
N MET A 212 -9.09 -4.64 3.15
CA MET A 212 -7.71 -4.18 3.09
C MET A 212 -6.76 -5.36 3.23
N LYS A 213 -5.75 -5.40 2.38
CA LYS A 213 -4.66 -6.37 2.44
C LYS A 213 -3.58 -5.82 3.37
N ASN A 214 -3.41 -6.50 4.51
CA ASN A 214 -2.39 -6.19 5.50
C ASN A 214 -1.05 -6.82 5.13
N SER A 215 0.00 -6.48 5.86
CA SER A 215 1.38 -6.96 5.69
C SER A 215 1.92 -7.77 6.88
N TRP A 216 1.03 -8.46 7.59
CA TRP A 216 1.38 -9.29 8.77
C TRP A 216 1.25 -10.79 8.50
N GLY A 217 1.47 -11.21 7.25
CA GLY A 217 1.27 -12.59 6.83
C GLY A 217 -0.20 -13.02 6.87
N LYS A 218 -0.43 -14.30 6.68
CA LYS A 218 -1.77 -14.89 6.75
C LYS A 218 -2.20 -15.11 8.21
N THR A 219 -2.49 -14.03 8.88
CA THR A 219 -2.94 -14.00 10.27
C THR A 219 -4.43 -13.67 10.37
N GLY A 220 -5.01 -13.94 11.55
CA GLY A 220 -6.41 -13.63 11.82
C GLY A 220 -7.41 -14.51 11.05
N PRO A 221 -8.71 -14.23 11.21
CA PRO A 221 -9.80 -15.05 10.64
C PRO A 221 -9.96 -14.88 9.12
N TYR A 222 -9.31 -13.88 8.52
CA TYR A 222 -9.46 -13.54 7.11
C TYR A 222 -8.14 -13.62 6.34
N ASP A 223 -7.21 -14.51 6.76
CA ASP A 223 -5.94 -14.79 6.08
C ASP A 223 -5.08 -13.56 5.78
N GLY A 224 -5.05 -12.58 6.70
CA GLY A 224 -4.30 -11.34 6.59
C GLY A 224 -5.03 -10.22 5.88
N LEU A 225 -6.33 -10.35 5.66
CA LEU A 225 -7.21 -9.25 5.27
C LEU A 225 -7.85 -8.60 6.49
N GLU A 226 -8.15 -7.31 6.37
CA GLU A 226 -8.82 -6.50 7.37
C GLU A 226 -10.08 -5.85 6.78
N TYR A 227 -11.09 -5.64 7.63
CA TYR A 227 -12.34 -4.99 7.26
C TYR A 227 -12.44 -3.65 7.98
N VAL A 228 -12.17 -2.57 7.26
CA VAL A 228 -12.18 -1.19 7.79
C VAL A 228 -13.49 -0.53 7.42
N SER A 229 -14.33 -0.19 8.42
CA SER A 229 -15.59 0.48 8.16
C SER A 229 -15.38 1.84 7.50
N PHE A 230 -16.35 2.31 6.72
CA PHE A 230 -16.29 3.65 6.14
C PHE A 230 -16.25 4.75 7.20
N GLN A 231 -16.81 4.49 8.39
CA GLN A 231 -16.69 5.39 9.52
C GLN A 231 -15.25 5.47 10.02
N MET A 232 -14.58 4.33 10.20
CA MET A 232 -13.17 4.28 10.59
C MET A 232 -12.27 4.90 9.51
N PHE A 233 -12.53 4.61 8.24
CA PHE A 233 -11.81 5.25 7.14
C PHE A 233 -11.88 6.77 7.25
N ARG A 234 -13.05 7.35 7.51
CA ARG A 234 -13.23 8.81 7.69
C ARG A 234 -12.46 9.39 8.85
N SER A 235 -12.38 8.66 9.98
CA SER A 235 -11.75 9.17 11.21
C SER A 235 -10.24 8.97 11.26
N GLU A 236 -9.72 7.93 10.62
CA GLU A 236 -8.32 7.54 10.76
C GLU A 236 -7.46 7.85 9.52
N THR A 237 -8.06 8.04 8.33
CA THR A 237 -7.29 8.30 7.11
C THR A 237 -6.48 9.58 7.21
N ILE A 238 -5.18 9.47 6.97
CA ILE A 238 -4.28 10.61 6.76
C ILE A 238 -3.98 10.81 5.28
N ALA A 239 -3.80 9.71 4.53
CA ALA A 239 -3.49 9.77 3.11
C ALA A 239 -4.06 8.56 2.34
N VAL A 240 -4.17 8.74 1.02
CA VAL A 240 -4.55 7.70 0.06
C VAL A 240 -3.77 7.93 -1.23
N GLU A 241 -3.20 6.87 -1.80
CA GLU A 241 -2.54 6.90 -3.10
C GLU A 241 -3.24 5.97 -4.09
N MET A 242 -3.38 6.46 -5.31
CA MET A 242 -3.95 5.71 -6.44
C MET A 242 -3.36 6.19 -7.76
N THR A 243 -3.61 5.49 -8.85
CA THR A 243 -3.22 6.00 -10.17
C THR A 243 -4.05 7.23 -10.54
N LYS A 244 -3.48 8.12 -11.35
CA LYS A 244 -4.23 9.28 -11.89
C LYS A 244 -5.42 8.86 -12.74
N GLU A 245 -5.35 7.68 -13.36
CA GLU A 245 -6.48 7.08 -14.08
C GLU A 245 -7.62 6.74 -13.11
N ALA A 246 -7.33 6.03 -12.03
CA ALA A 246 -8.30 5.71 -10.98
C ALA A 246 -8.94 6.95 -10.35
N TYR A 247 -8.14 8.01 -10.14
CA TYR A 247 -8.63 9.29 -9.63
C TYR A 247 -9.58 10.00 -10.60
N SER A 248 -9.36 9.87 -11.91
CA SER A 248 -10.10 10.58 -12.95
C SER A 248 -11.41 9.89 -13.34
N ASN A 249 -11.53 8.59 -13.11
CA ASN A 249 -12.73 7.78 -13.34
C ASN A 249 -13.79 8.05 -12.27
#